data_f2387a6f0986ba534b6d05fa9c69620c
#
_entry.id   f2387a6f0986ba534b6d05fa9c69620c
#
_cell.length_a   1.000
_cell.length_b   1.000
_cell.length_c   1.000
_cell.angle_alpha   90.00
_cell.angle_beta   90.00
_cell.angle_gamma   90.00
#
_symmetry.space_group_name_H-M   'P 1'
#
loop_
_entity.id
_entity.type
_entity.pdbx_description
1 polymer ?
#
loop_
_entity_poly.entity_id
_entity_poly.type
_entity_poly.pdbx_seq_one_letter_code
_entity_poly.pdbx_strand_id
1 'polypeptide(L)'
;AEIWLKPLQNLGLDYLSISDDSFHYGEAENNSAKRALIAAQKLGLQTSSICISKPYVDEQPGQGQGKGTPVIGGGAMFKGRAVEKLTGGLPRRPWRELNQCPHEDLHSPSRVHVDPYGHVQACQGISLGNMFEKPFSALLERYNVDSHPICALLARGGPAALAEEYSVE
;
A
#
# COMPACT_ATOMS: atom_id res chain seq x y z
N ALA A 1 -15.96 18.71 -10.07
CA ALA A 1 -15.70 17.24 -10.19
C ALA A 1 -16.69 16.58 -11.17
N GLU A 2 -17.95 16.96 -11.24
CA GLU A 2 -18.96 16.37 -12.14
C GLU A 2 -18.56 16.34 -13.61
N ILE A 3 -17.88 17.38 -14.10
CA ILE A 3 -17.45 17.54 -15.50
C ILE A 3 -16.56 16.36 -15.95
N TRP A 4 -15.68 15.87 -15.09
CA TRP A 4 -14.78 14.77 -15.44
C TRP A 4 -15.32 13.40 -14.98
N LEU A 5 -16.14 13.35 -13.93
CA LEU A 5 -16.76 12.10 -13.46
C LEU A 5 -17.86 11.59 -14.40
N LYS A 6 -18.66 12.49 -14.97
CA LYS A 6 -19.77 12.10 -15.85
C LYS A 6 -19.33 11.31 -17.09
N PRO A 7 -18.27 11.70 -17.83
CA PRO A 7 -17.73 10.86 -18.90
C PRO A 7 -17.28 9.48 -18.43
N LEU A 8 -16.64 9.38 -17.25
CA LEU A 8 -16.18 8.10 -16.71
C LEU A 8 -17.37 7.20 -16.33
N GLN A 9 -18.41 7.76 -15.73
CA GLN A 9 -19.65 7.04 -15.47
C GLN A 9 -20.27 6.49 -16.75
N ASN A 10 -20.33 7.29 -17.82
CA ASN A 10 -20.83 6.87 -19.11
C ASN A 10 -20.02 5.73 -19.75
N LEU A 11 -18.75 5.60 -19.37
CA LEU A 11 -17.86 4.50 -19.76
C LEU A 11 -17.95 3.26 -18.84
N GLY A 12 -18.85 3.29 -17.85
CA GLY A 12 -19.10 2.15 -16.96
C GLY A 12 -18.40 2.23 -15.60
N LEU A 13 -17.87 3.40 -15.21
CA LEU A 13 -17.41 3.58 -13.83
C LEU A 13 -18.61 3.53 -12.89
N ASP A 14 -18.64 2.59 -11.95
CA ASP A 14 -19.71 2.39 -10.99
C ASP A 14 -19.27 2.63 -9.53
N TYR A 15 -17.98 2.56 -9.26
CA TYR A 15 -17.41 2.71 -7.94
C TYR A 15 -16.22 3.69 -7.91
N LEU A 16 -16.19 4.56 -6.91
CA LEU A 16 -15.13 5.54 -6.71
C LEU A 16 -14.64 5.53 -5.26
N SER A 17 -13.37 5.23 -5.06
CA SER A 17 -12.68 5.37 -3.78
C SER A 17 -11.71 6.55 -3.82
N ILE A 18 -11.79 7.42 -2.81
CA ILE A 18 -11.00 8.66 -2.77
C ILE A 18 -10.23 8.75 -1.46
N SER A 19 -8.95 9.06 -1.54
CA SER A 19 -8.17 9.43 -0.36
C SER A 19 -8.58 10.80 0.14
N ASP A 20 -9.05 10.88 1.39
CA ASP A 20 -9.49 12.11 2.05
C ASP A 20 -8.83 12.19 3.43
N ASP A 21 -7.53 12.31 3.44
CA ASP A 21 -6.73 12.41 4.66
C ASP A 21 -5.97 13.73 4.76
N SER A 22 -5.56 14.08 5.98
CA SER A 22 -4.87 15.33 6.27
C SER A 22 -3.45 15.41 5.67
N PHE A 23 -2.84 14.29 5.28
CA PHE A 23 -1.53 14.29 4.62
C PHE A 23 -1.61 14.83 3.20
N HIS A 24 -2.77 14.66 2.52
CA HIS A 24 -3.00 15.16 1.16
C HIS A 24 -3.60 16.57 1.14
N TYR A 25 -4.51 16.86 2.08
CA TYR A 25 -5.36 18.06 1.99
C TYR A 25 -5.30 18.96 3.24
N GLY A 26 -4.51 18.59 4.25
CA GLY A 26 -4.56 19.26 5.54
C GLY A 26 -5.92 19.05 6.22
N GLU A 27 -6.25 19.96 7.15
CA GLU A 27 -7.50 19.92 7.93
C GLU A 27 -8.63 20.73 7.29
N ALA A 28 -8.53 21.07 6.01
CA ALA A 28 -9.52 21.86 5.32
C ALA A 28 -10.86 21.13 5.22
N GLU A 29 -11.92 21.73 5.73
CA GLU A 29 -13.28 21.15 5.67
C GLU A 29 -13.79 20.99 4.24
N ASN A 30 -13.41 21.88 3.33
CA ASN A 30 -13.78 21.85 1.92
C ASN A 30 -12.55 21.62 1.04
N ASN A 31 -12.19 20.36 0.82
CA ASN A 31 -11.08 19.96 -0.03
C ASN A 31 -11.56 19.31 -1.33
N SER A 32 -10.61 19.00 -2.23
CA SER A 32 -10.91 18.42 -3.54
C SER A 32 -11.52 17.02 -3.45
N ALA A 33 -11.11 16.21 -2.45
CA ALA A 33 -11.63 14.87 -2.24
C ALA A 33 -13.11 14.91 -1.84
N LYS A 34 -13.48 15.75 -0.88
CA LYS A 34 -14.88 15.93 -0.45
C LYS A 34 -15.78 16.40 -1.60
N ARG A 35 -15.28 17.38 -2.39
CA ARG A 35 -16.03 17.83 -3.59
C ARG A 35 -16.20 16.73 -4.63
N ALA A 36 -15.21 15.85 -4.79
CA ALA A 36 -15.29 14.72 -5.70
C ALA A 36 -16.27 13.65 -5.19
N LEU A 37 -16.25 13.34 -3.88
CA LEU A 37 -17.21 12.43 -3.26
C LEU A 37 -18.66 12.92 -3.42
N ILE A 38 -18.92 14.21 -3.13
CA ILE A 38 -20.26 14.81 -3.31
C ILE A 38 -20.71 14.72 -4.77
N ALA A 39 -19.81 15.01 -5.72
CA ALA A 39 -20.13 14.94 -7.14
C ALA A 39 -20.42 13.49 -7.60
N ALA A 40 -19.65 12.51 -7.10
CA ALA A 40 -19.88 11.10 -7.40
C ALA A 40 -21.22 10.61 -6.86
N GLN A 41 -21.58 10.99 -5.62
CA GLN A 41 -22.88 10.65 -5.03
C GLN A 41 -24.05 11.26 -5.82
N LYS A 42 -23.94 12.51 -6.27
CA LYS A 42 -24.95 13.14 -7.13
C LYS A 42 -25.12 12.42 -8.47
N LEU A 43 -24.06 11.81 -8.97
CA LEU A 43 -24.10 10.98 -10.18
C LEU A 43 -24.59 9.55 -9.92
N GLY A 44 -24.88 9.17 -8.67
CA GLY A 44 -25.31 7.82 -8.33
C GLY A 44 -24.19 6.77 -8.32
N LEU A 45 -22.92 7.19 -8.29
CA LEU A 45 -21.79 6.27 -8.15
C LEU A 45 -21.71 5.75 -6.72
N GLN A 46 -21.35 4.48 -6.56
CA GLN A 46 -20.96 3.96 -5.26
C GLN A 46 -19.63 4.60 -4.83
N THR A 47 -19.56 5.06 -3.58
CA THR A 47 -18.38 5.79 -3.11
C THR A 47 -17.85 5.25 -1.80
N SER A 48 -16.53 5.29 -1.62
CA SER A 48 -15.86 5.14 -0.34
C SER A 48 -14.79 6.21 -0.14
N SER A 49 -14.38 6.39 1.10
CA SER A 49 -13.28 7.25 1.47
C SER A 49 -12.20 6.43 2.17
N ILE A 50 -10.95 6.64 1.77
CA ILE A 50 -9.78 6.12 2.48
C ILE A 50 -9.20 7.29 3.27
N CYS A 51 -9.22 7.17 4.59
CA CYS A 51 -8.66 8.16 5.48
C CYS A 51 -7.51 7.54 6.27
N ILE A 52 -6.30 8.07 6.06
CA ILE A 52 -5.12 7.69 6.82
C ILE A 52 -4.82 8.81 7.81
N SER A 53 -4.62 8.46 9.06
CA SER A 53 -4.25 9.39 10.12
C SER A 53 -2.83 9.14 10.63
N LYS A 54 -2.34 10.03 11.47
CA LYS A 54 -1.06 9.81 12.14
C LYS A 54 -1.11 8.54 12.98
N PRO A 55 -0.03 7.75 12.99
CA PRO A 55 0.01 6.54 13.80
C PRO A 55 -0.05 6.91 15.28
N TYR A 56 -0.72 6.08 16.04
CA TYR A 56 -0.78 6.17 17.49
C TYR A 56 -0.61 4.77 18.10
N VAL A 57 -0.24 4.74 19.37
CA VAL A 57 -0.14 3.50 20.15
C VAL A 57 -1.47 3.33 20.87
N ASP A 58 -2.09 2.17 20.69
CA ASP A 58 -3.27 1.81 21.48
C ASP A 58 -2.82 1.22 22.82
N GLU A 59 -3.23 1.81 23.92
CA GLU A 59 -2.93 1.33 25.26
C GLU A 59 -3.75 0.07 25.61
N GLN A 60 -4.79 -0.21 24.85
CA GLN A 60 -5.61 -1.43 25.00
C GLN A 60 -5.64 -2.20 23.66
N PRO A 61 -4.68 -3.08 23.38
CA PRO A 61 -4.71 -3.88 22.18
C PRO A 61 -5.95 -4.76 22.16
N GLY A 62 -6.88 -4.44 21.27
CA GLY A 62 -8.09 -5.22 21.04
C GLY A 62 -7.76 -6.65 20.62
N GLN A 63 -8.59 -7.61 21.03
CA GLN A 63 -8.51 -8.99 20.55
C GLN A 63 -8.69 -8.99 19.01
N GLY A 64 -7.69 -9.44 18.28
CA GLY A 64 -7.78 -9.62 16.84
C GLY A 64 -6.73 -8.90 16.00
N GLN A 65 -5.78 -8.22 16.60
CA GLN A 65 -4.67 -7.62 15.85
C GLN A 65 -3.62 -8.66 15.52
N GLY A 66 -3.70 -9.18 14.32
CA GLY A 66 -2.67 -10.05 13.75
C GLY A 66 -1.39 -9.29 13.43
N LYS A 67 -0.28 -9.97 13.62
CA LYS A 67 1.06 -9.70 13.08
C LYS A 67 1.60 -8.27 13.30
N GLY A 68 2.40 -8.11 14.28
CA GLY A 68 3.34 -7.01 14.37
C GLY A 68 2.91 -5.82 15.21
N THR A 69 2.03 -6.01 16.16
CA THR A 69 1.74 -5.03 17.22
C THR A 69 3.03 -4.55 17.92
N PRO A 70 3.13 -3.27 18.28
CA PRO A 70 2.11 -2.54 19.02
C PRO A 70 1.70 -1.19 18.41
N VAL A 71 1.99 -0.90 17.18
CA VAL A 71 1.53 0.37 16.57
C VAL A 71 0.29 0.13 15.79
N ILE A 72 -0.71 0.88 16.01
CA ILE A 72 -1.97 0.34 15.84
C ILE A 72 -2.98 1.20 15.19
N GLY A 73 -2.85 2.44 15.20
CA GLY A 73 -3.82 3.29 14.56
C GLY A 73 -3.27 4.04 13.37
N GLY A 74 -4.18 4.66 12.64
CA GLY A 74 -3.88 5.58 11.58
C GLY A 74 -3.75 4.98 10.19
N GLY A 75 -3.44 3.69 10.06
CA GLY A 75 -3.33 3.03 8.75
C GLY A 75 -2.12 3.46 7.91
N ALA A 76 -1.22 4.30 8.45
CA ALA A 76 -0.04 4.75 7.73
C ALA A 76 0.96 3.61 7.56
N MET A 77 1.38 3.36 6.33
CA MET A 77 2.48 2.43 6.05
C MET A 77 3.83 3.13 6.24
N PHE A 78 4.71 2.54 7.04
CA PHE A 78 6.06 3.09 7.27
C PHE A 78 6.99 2.79 6.10
N LYS A 79 6.81 3.52 5.01
CA LYS A 79 7.65 3.47 3.81
C LYS A 79 8.06 4.88 3.39
N GLY A 80 9.25 5.01 2.81
CA GLY A 80 9.78 6.29 2.36
C GLY A 80 9.74 7.36 3.46
N ARG A 81 9.22 8.53 3.17
CA ARG A 81 9.16 9.66 4.11
C ARG A 81 8.39 9.39 5.41
N ALA A 82 7.47 8.42 5.41
CA ALA A 82 6.72 8.07 6.62
C ALA A 82 7.63 7.47 7.70
N VAL A 83 8.71 6.78 7.32
CA VAL A 83 9.70 6.26 8.26
C VAL A 83 10.36 7.39 9.05
N GLU A 84 10.71 8.48 8.38
CA GLU A 84 11.37 9.63 9.01
C GLU A 84 10.40 10.52 9.78
N LYS A 85 9.20 10.73 9.21
CA LYS A 85 8.26 11.75 9.71
C LYS A 85 7.27 11.24 10.75
N LEU A 86 6.96 9.95 10.74
CA LEU A 86 5.84 9.40 11.51
C LEU A 86 6.25 8.37 12.58
N THR A 87 7.52 7.96 12.64
CA THR A 87 7.96 6.95 13.62
C THR A 87 8.48 7.52 14.94
N GLY A 88 8.56 8.85 15.06
CA GLY A 88 9.00 9.52 16.29
C GLY A 88 8.08 9.17 17.47
N GLY A 89 8.67 8.70 18.56
CA GLY A 89 7.92 8.31 19.76
C GLY A 89 7.18 6.96 19.70
N LEU A 90 7.19 6.28 18.56
CA LEU A 90 6.58 4.96 18.44
C LEU A 90 7.48 3.86 18.99
N PRO A 91 6.91 2.78 19.54
CA PRO A 91 7.66 1.61 19.98
C PRO A 91 8.49 1.03 18.84
N ARG A 92 9.69 0.56 19.19
CA ARG A 92 10.61 -0.08 18.25
C ARG A 92 10.95 -1.48 18.74
N ARG A 93 11.26 -2.35 17.80
CA ARG A 93 11.77 -3.69 18.08
C ARG A 93 13.04 -3.94 17.26
N PRO A 94 13.88 -4.87 17.68
CA PRO A 94 15.06 -5.26 16.90
C PRO A 94 14.66 -5.71 15.48
N TRP A 95 15.37 -5.28 14.48
CA TRP A 95 15.04 -5.60 13.07
C TRP A 95 15.11 -7.12 12.80
N ARG A 96 15.92 -7.86 13.55
CA ARG A 96 16.03 -9.33 13.47
C ARG A 96 14.73 -10.06 13.82
N GLU A 97 13.83 -9.41 14.50
CA GLU A 97 12.49 -9.95 14.80
C GLU A 97 11.51 -9.79 13.63
N LEU A 98 11.89 -9.03 12.59
CA LEU A 98 11.08 -8.84 11.39
C LEU A 98 11.27 -10.00 10.39
N ASN A 99 11.01 -11.23 10.86
CA ASN A 99 11.28 -12.47 10.14
C ASN A 99 10.13 -12.97 9.24
N GLN A 100 9.08 -12.18 9.08
CA GLN A 100 7.93 -12.47 8.22
C GLN A 100 7.52 -11.21 7.46
N CYS A 101 7.10 -11.37 6.19
CA CYS A 101 6.44 -10.31 5.45
C CYS A 101 4.95 -10.28 5.85
N PRO A 102 4.44 -9.16 6.42
CA PRO A 102 3.07 -9.11 6.91
C PRO A 102 2.03 -8.72 5.86
N HIS A 103 2.47 -8.30 4.66
CA HIS A 103 1.59 -7.59 3.73
C HIS A 103 1.13 -8.41 2.55
N GLU A 104 2.01 -9.18 1.93
CA GLU A 104 1.70 -9.91 0.70
C GLU A 104 2.13 -11.37 0.83
N ASP A 105 1.31 -12.28 0.30
CA ASP A 105 1.74 -13.65 0.04
C ASP A 105 2.59 -13.65 -1.24
N LEU A 106 3.90 -13.74 -1.06
CA LEU A 106 4.83 -13.71 -2.20
C LEU A 106 4.87 -15.03 -2.96
N HIS A 107 4.39 -16.15 -2.40
CA HIS A 107 4.29 -17.43 -3.11
C HIS A 107 3.07 -17.47 -4.03
N SER A 108 1.96 -16.86 -3.59
CA SER A 108 0.71 -16.82 -4.34
C SER A 108 0.08 -15.44 -4.27
N PRO A 109 0.68 -14.42 -4.92
CA PRO A 109 0.16 -13.07 -4.85
C PRO A 109 -1.23 -12.98 -5.49
N SER A 110 -2.22 -12.55 -4.72
CA SER A 110 -3.60 -12.37 -5.20
C SER A 110 -3.78 -11.09 -6.02
N ARG A 111 -2.79 -10.22 -6.01
CA ARG A 111 -2.77 -8.94 -6.73
C ARG A 111 -1.35 -8.53 -7.07
N VAL A 112 -1.23 -7.63 -8.03
CA VAL A 112 0.00 -6.91 -8.32
C VAL A 112 -0.27 -5.41 -8.33
N HIS A 113 0.76 -4.62 -8.13
CA HIS A 113 0.71 -3.17 -8.31
C HIS A 113 1.34 -2.81 -9.65
N VAL A 114 0.78 -1.83 -10.34
CA VAL A 114 1.36 -1.29 -11.56
C VAL A 114 1.54 0.21 -11.36
N ASP A 115 2.75 0.70 -11.58
CA ASP A 115 3.03 2.12 -11.49
C ASP A 115 2.75 2.85 -12.82
N PRO A 116 2.74 4.20 -12.84
CA PRO A 116 2.49 4.97 -14.06
C PRO A 116 3.52 4.75 -15.17
N TYR A 117 4.67 4.17 -14.88
CA TYR A 117 5.72 3.85 -15.83
C TYR A 117 5.65 2.43 -16.37
N GLY A 118 4.63 1.67 -15.97
CA GLY A 118 4.39 0.31 -16.44
C GLY A 118 5.15 -0.78 -15.67
N HIS A 119 5.82 -0.47 -14.57
CA HIS A 119 6.44 -1.51 -13.75
C HIS A 119 5.39 -2.31 -13.01
N VAL A 120 5.41 -3.61 -13.22
CA VAL A 120 4.56 -4.59 -12.53
C VAL A 120 5.29 -5.04 -11.26
N GLN A 121 4.65 -4.96 -10.11
CA GLN A 121 5.27 -5.16 -8.81
C GLN A 121 4.51 -6.21 -8.01
N ALA A 122 5.21 -7.21 -7.48
CA ALA A 122 4.64 -8.23 -6.57
C ALA A 122 4.28 -7.63 -5.21
N CYS A 123 5.09 -6.69 -4.73
CA CYS A 123 4.83 -5.82 -3.60
C CYS A 123 5.33 -4.43 -3.97
N GLN A 124 4.79 -3.39 -3.37
CA GLN A 124 5.20 -2.02 -3.69
C GLN A 124 6.72 -1.83 -3.59
N GLY A 125 7.35 -1.50 -4.72
CA GLY A 125 8.79 -1.33 -4.85
C GLY A 125 9.57 -2.58 -5.31
N ILE A 126 8.92 -3.74 -5.49
CA ILE A 126 9.57 -4.98 -5.96
C ILE A 126 9.06 -5.30 -7.36
N SER A 127 9.80 -4.89 -8.38
CA SER A 127 9.41 -5.02 -9.79
C SER A 127 9.64 -6.43 -10.34
N LEU A 128 8.65 -6.94 -11.06
CA LEU A 128 8.71 -8.17 -11.86
C LEU A 128 9.14 -7.87 -13.32
N GLY A 129 9.15 -6.61 -13.69
CA GLY A 129 9.46 -6.13 -15.03
C GLY A 129 8.50 -5.02 -15.47
N ASN A 130 8.60 -4.64 -16.74
CA ASN A 130 7.80 -3.54 -17.30
C ASN A 130 6.84 -4.04 -18.39
N MET A 131 5.55 -3.74 -18.21
CA MET A 131 4.49 -4.19 -19.13
C MET A 131 4.50 -3.48 -20.49
N PHE A 132 5.22 -2.38 -20.61
CA PHE A 132 5.45 -1.74 -21.92
C PHE A 132 6.58 -2.40 -22.72
N GLU A 133 7.41 -3.21 -22.07
CA GLU A 133 8.50 -3.97 -22.71
C GLU A 133 8.12 -5.43 -22.97
N LYS A 134 7.30 -6.01 -22.09
CA LYS A 134 6.85 -7.42 -22.17
C LYS A 134 5.37 -7.52 -21.82
N PRO A 135 4.61 -8.41 -22.46
CA PRO A 135 3.21 -8.63 -22.12
C PRO A 135 3.02 -8.91 -20.61
N PHE A 136 2.00 -8.33 -20.03
CA PHE A 136 1.68 -8.47 -18.61
C PHE A 136 1.57 -9.95 -18.18
N SER A 137 0.87 -10.78 -18.98
CA SER A 137 0.74 -12.22 -18.75
C SER A 137 2.11 -12.92 -18.68
N ALA A 138 3.02 -12.56 -19.60
CA ALA A 138 4.35 -13.16 -19.64
C ALA A 138 5.21 -12.77 -18.41
N LEU A 139 4.99 -11.60 -17.83
CA LEU A 139 5.65 -11.22 -16.58
C LEU A 139 5.16 -12.05 -15.40
N LEU A 140 3.85 -12.31 -15.32
CA LEU A 140 3.26 -13.13 -14.27
C LEU A 140 3.61 -14.61 -14.41
N GLU A 141 3.55 -15.17 -15.62
CA GLU A 141 3.90 -16.56 -15.88
C GLU A 141 5.37 -16.88 -15.54
N ARG A 142 6.24 -15.90 -15.67
CA ARG A 142 7.67 -16.04 -15.35
C ARG A 142 7.99 -15.82 -13.88
N TYR A 143 7.05 -15.28 -13.12
CA TYR A 143 7.30 -15.04 -11.72
C TYR A 143 7.45 -16.34 -10.95
N ASN A 144 8.58 -16.47 -10.30
CA ASN A 144 8.85 -17.55 -9.35
C ASN A 144 9.54 -16.90 -8.14
N VAL A 145 8.91 -17.04 -6.99
CA VAL A 145 9.39 -16.44 -5.75
C VAL A 145 10.80 -16.89 -5.41
N ASP A 146 11.11 -18.18 -5.57
CA ASP A 146 12.39 -18.76 -5.17
C ASP A 146 13.57 -18.30 -6.03
N SER A 147 13.30 -17.92 -7.29
CA SER A 147 14.32 -17.39 -8.20
C SER A 147 14.41 -15.85 -8.18
N HIS A 148 13.48 -15.17 -7.52
CA HIS A 148 13.52 -13.71 -7.44
C HIS A 148 14.42 -13.25 -6.29
N PRO A 149 15.47 -12.44 -6.54
CA PRO A 149 16.53 -12.15 -5.55
C PRO A 149 16.00 -11.52 -4.26
N ILE A 150 14.98 -10.70 -4.35
CA ILE A 150 14.37 -10.03 -3.18
C ILE A 150 13.22 -10.86 -2.59
N CYS A 151 12.31 -11.38 -3.44
CA CYS A 151 11.15 -12.11 -2.95
C CYS A 151 11.54 -13.41 -2.25
N ALA A 152 12.56 -14.13 -2.72
CA ALA A 152 13.04 -15.35 -2.09
C ALA A 152 13.50 -15.13 -0.64
N LEU A 153 14.22 -14.05 -0.39
CA LEU A 153 14.67 -13.69 0.95
C LEU A 153 13.50 -13.28 1.85
N LEU A 154 12.62 -12.44 1.33
CA LEU A 154 11.43 -12.00 2.06
C LEU A 154 10.49 -13.17 2.40
N ALA A 155 10.33 -14.13 1.49
CA ALA A 155 9.49 -15.30 1.72
C ALA A 155 10.06 -16.25 2.78
N ARG A 156 11.41 -16.40 2.82
CA ARG A 156 12.10 -17.29 3.77
C ARG A 156 12.21 -16.72 5.17
N GLY A 157 12.50 -15.44 5.31
CA GLY A 157 12.83 -14.85 6.61
C GLY A 157 12.50 -13.37 6.74
N GLY A 158 11.56 -12.88 5.94
CA GLY A 158 11.06 -11.51 6.03
C GLY A 158 12.13 -10.43 5.76
N PRO A 159 11.87 -9.20 6.19
CA PRO A 159 12.83 -8.12 6.10
C PRO A 159 14.17 -8.40 6.78
N ALA A 160 14.19 -9.24 7.84
CA ALA A 160 15.42 -9.62 8.53
C ALA A 160 16.38 -10.37 7.60
N ALA A 161 15.90 -11.39 6.87
CA ALA A 161 16.72 -12.12 5.93
C ALA A 161 17.26 -11.22 4.79
N LEU A 162 16.46 -10.26 4.34
CA LEU A 162 16.89 -9.30 3.34
C LEU A 162 17.98 -8.37 3.88
N ALA A 163 17.85 -7.89 5.12
CA ALA A 163 18.84 -7.05 5.76
C ALA A 163 20.14 -7.81 6.03
N GLU A 164 20.10 -9.07 6.43
CA GLU A 164 21.27 -9.92 6.65
C GLU A 164 22.06 -10.14 5.35
N GLU A 165 21.38 -10.37 4.23
CA GLU A 165 22.02 -10.61 2.94
C GLU A 165 22.66 -9.36 2.35
N TYR A 166 22.01 -8.20 2.49
CA TYR A 166 22.42 -6.96 1.81
C TYR A 166 22.93 -5.86 2.75
N SER A 167 22.99 -6.09 4.08
CA SER A 167 23.59 -5.09 4.95
C SER A 167 25.09 -5.03 4.69
N VAL A 168 25.54 -3.85 4.31
CA VAL A 168 26.97 -3.51 4.31
C VAL A 168 27.32 -3.17 5.76
N GLU A 169 28.31 -3.85 6.34
CA GLU A 169 28.86 -3.53 7.65
C GLU A 169 29.44 -2.10 7.70
#